data_4a7e8361cd1b3093b49140283b5c345c
#
_entry.id   4a7e8361cd1b3093b49140283b5c345c
#
_cell.length_a   1.000
_cell.length_b   1.000
_cell.length_c   1.000
_cell.angle_alpha   90.00
_cell.angle_beta   90.00
_cell.angle_gamma   90.00
#
_symmetry.space_group_name_H-M   'P 1'
#
loop_
_entity.id
_entity.type
_entity.pdbx_description
1 polymer ?
#
loop_
_entity_poly.entity_id
_entity_poly.type
_entity_poly.pdbx_seq_one_letter_code
_entity_poly.pdbx_strand_id
1 'polypeptide(L)'
;MKRIFVVIAVIFSSLNMLAGSDVIFVKGNACIIEEPKNCSVEVTFKNLSIEGKPYMQYLKERGEQNVADWDKDIKAAIDEFVKEFNSDNKKGLKVNRGQTDKSDYRMVIDLKKMDLGSGAASVLIGFGAGGVRMYCDITVYEGKNPVAVLKGDGVNGGSGYTESKRLRDAFEEMAEDTVKTLKRACKNSK
;
A
#
# COMPACT_ATOMS: atom_id res chain seq x y z
N MET A 1 10.52 -31.93 44.00
CA MET A 1 10.85 -31.04 42.86
C MET A 1 9.74 -31.16 41.84
N LYS A 2 8.83 -30.20 41.76
CA LYS A 2 7.70 -30.16 40.80
C LYS A 2 8.17 -29.40 39.55
N ARG A 3 8.23 -30.09 38.42
CA ARG A 3 8.55 -29.48 37.11
C ARG A 3 7.29 -28.81 36.58
N ILE A 4 7.31 -27.49 36.51
CA ILE A 4 6.27 -26.70 35.85
C ILE A 4 6.56 -26.72 34.36
N PHE A 5 5.70 -27.40 33.59
CA PHE A 5 5.69 -27.31 32.12
C PHE A 5 4.94 -26.02 31.74
N VAL A 6 5.69 -25.03 31.27
CA VAL A 6 5.08 -23.85 30.61
C VAL A 6 4.71 -24.26 29.21
N VAL A 7 3.43 -24.44 28.95
CA VAL A 7 2.88 -24.64 27.61
C VAL A 7 2.76 -23.26 26.98
N ILE A 8 3.68 -22.94 26.06
CA ILE A 8 3.56 -21.76 25.20
C ILE A 8 2.50 -22.11 24.14
N ALA A 9 1.29 -21.65 24.34
CA ALA A 9 0.25 -21.69 23.32
C ALA A 9 0.63 -20.67 22.21
N VAL A 10 1.23 -21.15 21.13
CA VAL A 10 1.37 -20.39 19.91
C VAL A 10 -0.01 -20.29 19.28
N ILE A 11 -0.68 -19.16 19.48
CA ILE A 11 -1.90 -18.85 18.79
C ILE A 11 -1.52 -18.55 17.33
N PHE A 12 -1.60 -19.56 16.48
CA PHE A 12 -1.71 -19.39 15.05
C PHE A 12 -3.07 -18.72 14.80
N SER A 13 -3.09 -17.39 14.75
CA SER A 13 -4.20 -16.69 14.14
C SER A 13 -4.23 -17.11 12.68
N SER A 14 -5.17 -18.00 12.35
CA SER A 14 -5.52 -18.35 10.98
C SER A 14 -5.72 -17.05 10.20
N LEU A 15 -4.78 -16.74 9.30
CA LEU A 15 -4.95 -15.74 8.26
C LEU A 15 -6.17 -16.18 7.45
N ASN A 16 -7.32 -15.61 7.77
CA ASN A 16 -8.48 -15.67 6.88
C ASN A 16 -8.10 -14.88 5.63
N MET A 17 -7.56 -15.56 4.63
CA MET A 17 -7.49 -15.07 3.26
C MET A 17 -8.92 -14.95 2.76
N LEU A 18 -9.56 -13.83 3.07
CA LEU A 18 -10.84 -13.46 2.48
C LEU A 18 -10.53 -12.93 1.07
N ALA A 19 -10.95 -13.69 0.08
CA ALA A 19 -10.93 -13.30 -1.32
C ALA A 19 -11.50 -11.87 -1.47
N GLY A 20 -10.74 -10.95 -2.07
CA GLY A 20 -11.23 -9.65 -2.49
C GLY A 20 -10.48 -8.41 -2.01
N SER A 21 -9.30 -8.52 -1.40
CA SER A 21 -8.42 -7.38 -1.13
C SER A 21 -6.97 -7.80 -1.22
N ASP A 22 -6.20 -7.07 -2.01
CA ASP A 22 -4.75 -7.27 -2.15
C ASP A 22 -3.96 -6.65 -0.99
N VAL A 23 -4.64 -5.95 -0.07
CA VAL A 23 -4.07 -5.40 1.17
C VAL A 23 -4.57 -6.20 2.37
N ILE A 24 -3.64 -6.68 3.19
CA ILE A 24 -3.89 -7.55 4.35
C ILE A 24 -3.55 -6.80 5.63
N PHE A 25 -4.45 -6.81 6.63
CA PHE A 25 -4.15 -6.30 7.97
C PHE A 25 -3.32 -7.33 8.75
N VAL A 26 -2.14 -6.90 9.22
CA VAL A 26 -1.20 -7.78 9.91
C VAL A 26 -1.36 -7.69 11.43
N LYS A 27 -1.38 -6.46 11.98
CA LYS A 27 -1.48 -6.24 13.43
C LYS A 27 -1.74 -4.78 13.79
N GLY A 28 -2.11 -4.54 15.05
CA GLY A 28 -2.25 -3.21 15.65
C GLY A 28 -3.70 -2.79 15.83
N ASN A 29 -3.96 -1.49 15.86
CA ASN A 29 -5.28 -0.90 16.00
C ASN A 29 -5.86 -0.52 14.64
N ALA A 30 -6.74 -1.34 14.09
CA ALA A 30 -7.41 -1.02 12.84
C ALA A 30 -8.45 0.11 12.98
N CYS A 31 -8.95 0.35 14.22
CA CYS A 31 -10.01 1.33 14.44
C CYS A 31 -9.55 2.79 14.34
N ILE A 32 -8.24 3.04 14.16
CA ILE A 32 -7.74 4.36 13.77
C ILE A 32 -8.44 4.89 12.53
N ILE A 33 -8.95 4.00 11.65
CA ILE A 33 -9.67 4.37 10.42
C ILE A 33 -10.94 5.18 10.70
N GLU A 34 -11.58 4.98 11.87
CA GLU A 34 -12.79 5.67 12.27
C GLU A 34 -12.51 6.99 13.02
N GLU A 35 -11.27 7.25 13.41
CA GLU A 35 -10.89 8.46 14.13
C GLU A 35 -10.83 9.68 13.18
N PRO A 36 -11.52 10.79 13.49
CA PRO A 36 -11.50 12.01 12.67
C PRO A 36 -10.19 12.79 12.89
N LYS A 37 -9.06 12.15 12.56
CA LYS A 37 -7.69 12.66 12.69
C LYS A 37 -7.03 12.82 11.34
N ASN A 38 -5.89 13.53 11.31
CA ASN A 38 -5.07 13.73 10.13
C ASN A 38 -3.89 12.76 10.13
N CYS A 39 -3.58 12.23 8.95
CA CYS A 39 -2.46 11.33 8.71
C CYS A 39 -1.63 11.84 7.53
N SER A 40 -0.34 12.02 7.71
CA SER A 40 0.57 12.28 6.59
C SER A 40 0.94 10.98 5.90
N VAL A 41 0.98 10.97 4.56
CA VAL A 41 1.41 9.81 3.76
C VAL A 41 2.79 10.06 3.18
N GLU A 42 3.67 9.10 3.38
CA GLU A 42 5.02 9.03 2.84
C GLU A 42 5.22 7.72 2.09
N VAL A 43 5.80 7.78 0.89
CA VAL A 43 6.19 6.58 0.13
C VAL A 43 7.70 6.46 0.10
N THR A 44 8.23 5.28 0.38
CA THR A 44 9.66 5.01 0.38
C THR A 44 10.01 3.93 -0.65
N PHE A 45 11.19 4.06 -1.26
CA PHE A 45 11.70 3.17 -2.32
C PHE A 45 13.04 2.56 -1.97
N LYS A 46 13.44 2.58 -0.70
CA LYS A 46 14.80 2.23 -0.28
C LYS A 46 15.26 0.87 -0.80
N ASN A 47 14.34 -0.08 -0.84
CA ASN A 47 14.61 -1.46 -1.28
C ASN A 47 13.74 -1.88 -2.46
N LEU A 48 13.21 -0.91 -3.23
CA LEU A 48 12.33 -1.19 -4.36
C LEU A 48 13.10 -1.88 -5.49
N SER A 49 12.57 -3.01 -5.94
CA SER A 49 12.92 -3.63 -7.21
C SER A 49 11.78 -3.46 -8.23
N ILE A 50 12.15 -3.13 -9.48
CA ILE A 50 11.23 -3.06 -10.61
C ILE A 50 11.67 -4.10 -11.64
N GLU A 51 10.77 -4.99 -12.03
CA GLU A 51 11.08 -6.10 -12.96
C GLU A 51 12.32 -6.90 -12.53
N GLY A 52 12.47 -7.12 -11.20
CA GLY A 52 13.59 -7.84 -10.63
C GLY A 52 14.92 -7.09 -10.52
N LYS A 53 14.98 -5.82 -10.93
CA LYS A 53 16.17 -4.97 -10.83
C LYS A 53 16.00 -3.89 -9.77
N PRO A 54 17.06 -3.43 -9.09
CA PRO A 54 17.00 -2.22 -8.27
C PRO A 54 16.39 -1.06 -9.07
N TYR A 55 15.43 -0.32 -8.52
CA TYR A 55 14.63 0.65 -9.27
C TYR A 55 15.46 1.72 -10.01
N MET A 56 16.53 2.23 -9.38
CA MET A 56 17.40 3.20 -10.03
C MET A 56 18.19 2.63 -11.21
N GLN A 57 18.57 1.34 -11.14
CA GLN A 57 19.20 0.65 -12.26
C GLN A 57 18.19 0.48 -13.38
N TYR A 58 16.98 0.02 -13.07
CA TYR A 58 15.90 -0.14 -14.04
C TYR A 58 15.60 1.16 -14.80
N LEU A 59 15.46 2.29 -14.08
CA LEU A 59 15.18 3.57 -14.69
C LEU A 59 16.30 4.06 -15.60
N LYS A 60 17.57 3.95 -15.16
CA LYS A 60 18.74 4.36 -15.94
C LYS A 60 18.90 3.56 -17.22
N GLU A 61 18.65 2.25 -17.20
CA GLU A 61 18.71 1.39 -18.39
C GLU A 61 17.68 1.79 -19.45
N ARG A 62 16.58 2.43 -19.04
CA ARG A 62 15.54 2.94 -19.94
C ARG A 62 15.77 4.38 -20.42
N GLY A 63 16.80 5.04 -19.91
CA GLY A 63 17.21 6.38 -20.29
C GLY A 63 16.94 7.46 -19.25
N GLU A 64 17.65 8.57 -19.37
CA GLU A 64 17.61 9.68 -18.40
C GLU A 64 16.22 10.30 -18.24
N GLN A 65 15.42 10.32 -19.32
CA GLN A 65 14.06 10.83 -19.26
C GLN A 65 13.19 10.04 -18.28
N ASN A 66 13.34 8.72 -18.21
CA ASN A 66 12.58 7.89 -17.26
C ASN A 66 12.97 8.17 -15.80
N VAL A 67 14.22 8.53 -15.54
CA VAL A 67 14.65 8.99 -14.20
C VAL A 67 14.00 10.31 -13.84
N ALA A 68 13.95 11.26 -14.79
CA ALA A 68 13.33 12.58 -14.58
C ALA A 68 11.80 12.50 -14.39
N ASP A 69 11.14 11.63 -15.15
CA ASP A 69 9.68 11.46 -15.10
C ASP A 69 9.22 10.67 -13.87
N TRP A 70 10.08 9.80 -13.30
CA TRP A 70 9.73 8.96 -12.16
C TRP A 70 9.15 9.72 -10.98
N ASP A 71 9.81 10.80 -10.57
CA ASP A 71 9.36 11.61 -9.43
C ASP A 71 7.99 12.23 -9.67
N LYS A 72 7.73 12.64 -10.91
CA LYS A 72 6.44 13.20 -11.32
C LYS A 72 5.34 12.14 -11.30
N ASP A 73 5.63 10.96 -11.85
CA ASP A 73 4.67 9.86 -11.93
C ASP A 73 4.31 9.32 -10.53
N ILE A 74 5.30 9.17 -9.67
CA ILE A 74 5.08 8.76 -8.28
C ILE A 74 4.28 9.81 -7.51
N LYS A 75 4.58 11.10 -7.67
CA LYS A 75 3.79 12.17 -7.04
C LYS A 75 2.33 12.12 -7.47
N ALA A 76 2.07 11.94 -8.76
CA ALA A 76 0.72 11.80 -9.28
C ALA A 76 0.01 10.55 -8.73
N ALA A 77 0.73 9.45 -8.59
CA ALA A 77 0.20 8.21 -8.02
C ALA A 77 -0.15 8.37 -6.52
N ILE A 78 0.70 9.06 -5.74
CA ILE A 78 0.41 9.37 -4.34
C ILE A 78 -0.81 10.30 -4.22
N ASP A 79 -0.98 11.24 -5.13
CA ASP A 79 -2.15 12.13 -5.13
C ASP A 79 -3.45 11.35 -5.41
N GLU A 80 -3.43 10.31 -6.28
CA GLU A 80 -4.58 9.41 -6.46
C GLU A 80 -4.86 8.57 -5.21
N PHE A 81 -3.82 8.03 -4.55
CA PHE A 81 -3.98 7.33 -3.27
C PHE A 81 -4.68 8.22 -2.24
N VAL A 82 -4.22 9.45 -2.06
CA VAL A 82 -4.79 10.41 -1.10
C VAL A 82 -6.23 10.73 -1.43
N LYS A 83 -6.53 10.98 -2.68
CA LYS A 83 -7.87 11.28 -3.18
C LYS A 83 -8.82 10.12 -2.91
N GLU A 84 -8.45 8.90 -3.29
CA GLU A 84 -9.30 7.72 -3.15
C GLU A 84 -9.50 7.34 -1.68
N PHE A 85 -8.42 7.28 -0.89
CA PHE A 85 -8.52 7.03 0.55
C PHE A 85 -9.52 7.97 1.23
N ASN A 86 -9.43 9.27 0.92
CA ASN A 86 -10.31 10.27 1.50
C ASN A 86 -11.75 10.20 0.98
N SER A 87 -11.93 9.76 -0.27
CA SER A 87 -13.24 9.49 -0.87
C SER A 87 -13.96 8.35 -0.16
N ASP A 88 -13.25 7.27 0.10
CA ASP A 88 -13.78 6.07 0.74
C ASP A 88 -13.93 6.21 2.25
N ASN A 89 -13.13 7.07 2.88
CA ASN A 89 -13.18 7.32 4.31
C ASN A 89 -13.66 8.74 4.68
N LYS A 90 -14.88 9.09 4.32
CA LYS A 90 -15.42 10.46 4.44
C LYS A 90 -15.45 11.00 5.87
N LYS A 91 -15.69 10.15 6.87
CA LYS A 91 -15.97 10.57 8.27
C LYS A 91 -14.82 10.29 9.25
N GLY A 92 -13.88 9.42 8.90
CA GLY A 92 -12.78 9.01 9.77
C GLY A 92 -11.46 9.66 9.41
N LEU A 93 -10.38 8.86 9.55
CA LEU A 93 -9.01 9.26 9.27
C LEU A 93 -8.88 9.91 7.89
N LYS A 94 -8.23 11.07 7.84
CA LYS A 94 -7.91 11.78 6.59
C LYS A 94 -6.43 11.72 6.30
N VAL A 95 -6.09 11.40 5.06
CA VAL A 95 -4.69 11.34 4.62
C VAL A 95 -4.33 12.54 3.76
N ASN A 96 -3.09 13.00 3.89
CA ASN A 96 -2.52 14.11 3.12
C ASN A 96 -1.10 13.72 2.68
N ARG A 97 -0.69 14.17 1.48
CA ARG A 97 0.66 13.92 0.99
C ARG A 97 1.70 14.73 1.78
N GLY A 98 2.81 14.07 2.12
CA GLY A 98 3.99 14.66 2.73
C GLY A 98 3.90 14.73 4.25
N GLN A 99 5.06 14.96 4.86
CA GLN A 99 5.15 15.17 6.31
C GLN A 99 4.57 16.54 6.65
N THR A 100 3.56 16.53 7.51
CA THR A 100 3.12 17.77 8.18
C THR A 100 3.41 17.58 9.67
N ASP A 101 4.13 18.52 10.26
CA ASP A 101 4.46 18.54 11.71
C ASP A 101 3.20 18.55 12.61
N LYS A 102 2.03 18.68 11.99
CA LYS A 102 0.72 18.76 12.64
C LYS A 102 -0.15 17.50 12.43
N SER A 103 0.37 16.44 11.80
CA SER A 103 -0.39 15.22 11.61
C SER A 103 -0.39 14.37 12.88
N ASP A 104 -1.56 13.86 13.27
CA ASP A 104 -1.72 12.95 14.41
C ASP A 104 -1.04 11.60 14.14
N TYR A 105 -1.12 11.18 12.87
CA TYR A 105 -0.54 9.94 12.37
C TYR A 105 0.37 10.15 11.18
N ARG A 106 1.26 9.21 10.95
CA ARG A 106 2.11 9.12 9.76
C ARG A 106 2.01 7.72 9.16
N MET A 107 1.52 7.64 7.93
CA MET A 107 1.46 6.40 7.14
C MET A 107 2.69 6.33 6.24
N VAL A 108 3.46 5.27 6.38
CA VAL A 108 4.61 4.97 5.51
C VAL A 108 4.26 3.78 4.65
N ILE A 109 4.28 3.98 3.33
CA ILE A 109 4.14 2.95 2.31
C ILE A 109 5.55 2.63 1.81
N ASP A 110 6.11 1.50 2.22
CA ASP A 110 7.44 1.06 1.81
C ASP A 110 7.32 0.05 0.66
N LEU A 111 7.52 0.54 -0.56
CA LEU A 111 7.45 -0.26 -1.78
C LEU A 111 8.66 -1.21 -1.84
N LYS A 112 8.38 -2.51 -2.02
CA LYS A 112 9.39 -3.57 -2.06
C LYS A 112 9.62 -4.10 -3.46
N LYS A 113 8.55 -4.36 -4.18
CA LYS A 113 8.59 -4.90 -5.53
C LYS A 113 7.49 -4.28 -6.37
N MET A 114 7.80 -4.07 -7.64
CA MET A 114 6.85 -3.61 -8.64
C MET A 114 7.11 -4.33 -9.96
N ASP A 115 6.05 -4.88 -10.53
CA ASP A 115 6.04 -5.42 -11.88
C ASP A 115 5.16 -4.47 -12.71
N LEU A 116 5.74 -3.77 -13.67
CA LEU A 116 5.05 -2.67 -14.38
C LEU A 116 4.07 -3.13 -15.45
N GLY A 117 4.13 -4.42 -15.76
CA GLY A 117 3.28 -5.00 -16.78
C GLY A 117 3.54 -4.41 -18.18
N SER A 118 2.70 -4.75 -19.12
CA SER A 118 2.83 -4.34 -20.51
C SER A 118 1.48 -3.89 -21.08
N GLY A 119 1.45 -2.68 -21.65
CA GLY A 119 0.26 -2.17 -22.34
C GLY A 119 -0.19 -3.06 -23.52
N ALA A 120 0.74 -3.75 -24.17
CA ALA A 120 0.43 -4.70 -25.25
C ALA A 120 -0.31 -5.95 -24.71
N ALA A 121 0.06 -6.43 -23.53
CA ALA A 121 -0.61 -7.58 -22.93
C ALA A 121 -2.08 -7.28 -22.57
N SER A 122 -2.39 -6.05 -22.13
CA SER A 122 -3.78 -5.65 -21.84
C SER A 122 -4.68 -5.65 -23.09
N VAL A 123 -4.11 -5.34 -24.24
CA VAL A 123 -4.87 -5.34 -25.52
C VAL A 123 -5.09 -6.76 -26.07
N LEU A 124 -4.08 -7.63 -25.92
CA LEU A 124 -4.12 -8.98 -26.52
C LEU A 124 -4.82 -10.03 -25.65
N ILE A 125 -4.74 -9.91 -24.32
CA ILE A 125 -5.18 -10.95 -23.39
C ILE A 125 -6.48 -10.53 -22.64
N GLY A 126 -6.82 -9.24 -22.66
CA GLY A 126 -8.04 -8.72 -22.04
C GLY A 126 -7.82 -8.12 -20.63
N PHE A 127 -8.91 -7.74 -19.98
CA PHE A 127 -8.96 -7.00 -18.74
C PHE A 127 -8.10 -7.63 -17.63
N GLY A 128 -7.19 -6.84 -17.04
CA GLY A 128 -6.32 -7.24 -15.94
C GLY A 128 -4.96 -7.80 -16.36
N ALA A 129 -4.76 -8.19 -17.62
CA ALA A 129 -3.45 -8.55 -18.13
C ALA A 129 -2.64 -7.28 -18.41
N GLY A 130 -1.43 -7.18 -17.84
CA GLY A 130 -0.52 -6.05 -18.10
C GLY A 130 -0.67 -4.86 -17.17
N GLY A 131 -1.45 -4.94 -16.09
CA GLY A 131 -1.48 -3.95 -15.02
C GLY A 131 -0.20 -3.93 -14.19
N VAL A 132 0.05 -2.82 -13.48
CA VAL A 132 1.11 -2.75 -12.48
C VAL A 132 0.73 -3.63 -11.29
N ARG A 133 1.67 -4.44 -10.81
CA ARG A 133 1.53 -5.18 -9.54
C ARG A 133 2.51 -4.64 -8.53
N MET A 134 2.02 -4.29 -7.35
CA MET A 134 2.83 -3.72 -6.27
C MET A 134 2.82 -4.60 -5.03
N TYR A 135 3.99 -4.67 -4.39
CA TYR A 135 4.20 -5.32 -3.10
C TYR A 135 4.78 -4.30 -2.14
N CYS A 136 4.15 -4.10 -0.99
CA CYS A 136 4.56 -3.07 -0.05
C CYS A 136 4.24 -3.45 1.39
N ASP A 137 4.94 -2.79 2.32
CA ASP A 137 4.54 -2.72 3.72
C ASP A 137 3.91 -1.35 3.98
N ILE A 138 2.75 -1.33 4.63
CA ILE A 138 2.07 -0.09 5.02
C ILE A 138 2.07 -0.04 6.55
N THR A 139 2.72 0.96 7.12
CA THR A 139 2.78 1.13 8.57
C THR A 139 2.27 2.50 8.96
N VAL A 140 1.29 2.53 9.86
CA VAL A 140 0.79 3.78 10.45
C VAL A 140 1.44 3.97 11.81
N TYR A 141 2.01 5.15 12.04
CA TYR A 141 2.69 5.54 13.26
C TYR A 141 1.92 6.64 13.98
N GLU A 142 1.92 6.57 15.31
CA GLU A 142 1.62 7.69 16.20
C GLU A 142 2.95 8.11 16.86
N GLY A 143 3.46 9.26 16.46
CA GLY A 143 4.84 9.64 16.76
C GLY A 143 5.85 8.64 16.21
N LYS A 144 6.53 7.89 17.10
CA LYS A 144 7.50 6.83 16.73
C LYS A 144 6.94 5.41 16.85
N ASN A 145 5.75 5.25 17.41
CA ASN A 145 5.17 3.95 17.69
C ASN A 145 4.34 3.47 16.50
N PRO A 146 4.57 2.26 15.98
CA PRO A 146 3.71 1.67 14.97
C PRO A 146 2.38 1.26 15.62
N VAL A 147 1.27 1.85 15.15
CA VAL A 147 -0.09 1.60 15.69
C VAL A 147 -0.91 0.67 14.80
N ALA A 148 -0.63 0.63 13.50
CA ALA A 148 -1.24 -0.34 12.58
C ALA A 148 -0.24 -0.75 11.52
N VAL A 149 -0.25 -2.04 11.14
CA VAL A 149 0.62 -2.62 10.10
C VAL A 149 -0.25 -3.41 9.12
N LEU A 150 -0.08 -3.10 7.85
CA LEU A 150 -0.70 -3.82 6.74
C LEU A 150 0.38 -4.21 5.72
N LYS A 151 0.03 -5.13 4.84
CA LYS A 151 0.87 -5.58 3.74
C LYS A 151 0.07 -5.56 2.44
N GLY A 152 0.59 -4.91 1.42
CA GLY A 152 0.13 -5.04 0.04
C GLY A 152 0.82 -6.24 -0.63
N ASP A 153 0.04 -7.18 -1.15
CA ASP A 153 0.54 -8.43 -1.74
C ASP A 153 -0.01 -8.62 -3.15
N GLY A 154 0.65 -7.97 -4.10
CA GLY A 154 0.26 -8.02 -5.50
C GLY A 154 -0.86 -7.05 -5.87
N VAL A 155 -0.96 -5.89 -5.17
CA VAL A 155 -1.94 -4.85 -5.50
C VAL A 155 -1.88 -4.53 -6.99
N ASN A 156 -2.99 -4.72 -7.67
CA ASN A 156 -3.06 -4.71 -9.12
C ASN A 156 -3.71 -3.43 -9.63
N GLY A 157 -2.91 -2.58 -10.26
CA GLY A 157 -3.42 -1.41 -11.00
C GLY A 157 -3.97 -1.79 -12.36
N GLY A 158 -5.02 -1.09 -12.78
CA GLY A 158 -5.76 -1.35 -13.98
C GLY A 158 -4.94 -1.43 -15.28
N SER A 159 -5.63 -1.74 -16.37
CA SER A 159 -5.06 -2.02 -17.70
C SER A 159 -4.85 -0.75 -18.56
N GLY A 160 -4.39 0.34 -17.96
CA GLY A 160 -4.14 1.59 -18.68
C GLY A 160 -3.08 1.45 -19.78
N TYR A 161 -3.22 2.21 -20.88
CA TYR A 161 -2.27 2.17 -22.01
C TYR A 161 -0.87 2.68 -21.64
N THR A 162 -0.77 3.64 -20.72
CA THR A 162 0.50 4.21 -20.28
C THR A 162 0.91 3.65 -18.92
N GLU A 163 2.22 3.54 -18.69
CA GLU A 163 2.80 3.09 -17.43
C GLU A 163 2.39 4.00 -16.27
N SER A 164 2.43 5.33 -16.48
CA SER A 164 1.99 6.32 -15.50
C SER A 164 0.51 6.17 -15.13
N LYS A 165 -0.37 5.84 -16.08
CA LYS A 165 -1.79 5.56 -15.77
C LYS A 165 -1.94 4.30 -14.93
N ARG A 166 -1.29 3.20 -15.33
CA ARG A 166 -1.34 1.93 -14.58
C ARG A 166 -0.79 2.08 -13.15
N LEU A 167 0.27 2.91 -13.00
CA LEU A 167 0.83 3.21 -11.69
C LEU A 167 -0.18 3.96 -10.80
N ARG A 168 -0.85 4.96 -11.35
CA ARG A 168 -1.91 5.69 -10.63
C ARG A 168 -3.06 4.78 -10.23
N ASP A 169 -3.53 3.93 -11.15
CA ASP A 169 -4.60 2.97 -10.88
C ASP A 169 -4.21 1.98 -9.77
N ALA A 170 -2.93 1.58 -9.71
CA ALA A 170 -2.44 0.70 -8.64
C ALA A 170 -2.41 1.38 -7.26
N PHE A 171 -2.11 2.69 -7.20
CA PHE A 171 -2.19 3.45 -5.95
C PHE A 171 -3.62 3.76 -5.54
N GLU A 172 -4.54 3.97 -6.50
CA GLU A 172 -5.98 4.08 -6.28
C GLU A 172 -6.52 2.80 -5.63
N GLU A 173 -6.26 1.64 -6.24
CA GLU A 173 -6.67 0.33 -5.70
C GLU A 173 -6.06 0.06 -4.31
N MET A 174 -4.79 0.39 -4.12
CA MET A 174 -4.13 0.28 -2.81
C MET A 174 -4.86 1.10 -1.74
N ALA A 175 -5.32 2.30 -2.06
CA ALA A 175 -6.04 3.17 -1.14
C ALA A 175 -7.40 2.56 -0.76
N GLU A 176 -8.18 2.14 -1.77
CA GLU A 176 -9.48 1.48 -1.59
C GLU A 176 -9.36 0.25 -0.70
N ASP A 177 -8.41 -0.63 -1.02
CA ASP A 177 -8.14 -1.85 -0.28
C ASP A 177 -7.64 -1.59 1.14
N THR A 178 -6.83 -0.57 1.35
CA THR A 178 -6.37 -0.15 2.68
C THR A 178 -7.57 0.26 3.55
N VAL A 179 -8.46 1.09 3.02
CA VAL A 179 -9.68 1.53 3.74
C VAL A 179 -10.60 0.37 4.03
N LYS A 180 -10.90 -0.48 3.04
CA LYS A 180 -11.74 -1.67 3.20
C LYS A 180 -11.20 -2.61 4.28
N THR A 181 -9.90 -2.87 4.23
CA THR A 181 -9.21 -3.78 5.14
C THR A 181 -9.21 -3.27 6.57
N LEU A 182 -8.88 -1.99 6.79
CA LEU A 182 -8.93 -1.38 8.12
C LEU A 182 -10.35 -1.37 8.68
N LYS A 183 -11.37 -0.97 7.89
CA LYS A 183 -12.78 -1.00 8.33
C LYS A 183 -13.23 -2.41 8.71
N ARG A 184 -12.87 -3.42 7.90
CA ARG A 184 -13.20 -4.82 8.20
C ARG A 184 -12.50 -5.31 9.48
N ALA A 185 -11.22 -5.05 9.62
CA ALA A 185 -10.46 -5.45 10.81
C ALA A 185 -10.97 -4.74 12.08
N CYS A 186 -11.31 -3.45 12.00
CA CYS A 186 -11.93 -2.73 13.11
C CYS A 186 -13.28 -3.31 13.51
N LYS A 187 -14.14 -3.64 12.54
CA LYS A 187 -15.45 -4.28 12.83
C LYS A 187 -15.29 -5.62 13.52
N ASN A 188 -14.28 -6.39 13.16
CA ASN A 188 -14.03 -7.73 13.73
C ASN A 188 -13.37 -7.67 15.12
N SER A 189 -12.85 -6.52 15.54
CA SER A 189 -12.23 -6.31 16.86
C SER A 189 -13.18 -5.75 17.92
N LYS A 190 -14.38 -5.31 17.51
CA LYS A 190 -15.47 -4.86 18.39
C LYS A 190 -16.37 -6.02 18.80
#